data_586431d797dab2cf23bfe13171a6f19a
#
_entry.id   586431d797dab2cf23bfe13171a6f19a
#
_cell.length_a   1.000
_cell.length_b   1.000
_cell.length_c   1.000
_cell.angle_alpha   90.00
_cell.angle_beta   90.00
_cell.angle_gamma   90.00
#
_symmetry.space_group_name_H-M   'P 1'
#
loop_
_entity.id
_entity.type
_entity.pdbx_description
1 polymer ?
#
loop_
_entity_poly.entity_id
_entity_poly.type
_entity_poly.pdbx_seq_one_letter_code
_entity_poly.pdbx_strand_id
1 'polypeptide(L)'
;VVSGADISLFIATGIIGFILARNTANRSKGAINANDTLFTYRQVFPVDAVLVRAALEGLLFLISTLCLVTGLGLLGCEVFPHDFLRVLSAFAALWMAGIGLGLTFSVASQLIPESGKVSGMLFGPLYFLSGIMYPPSAIPPAYQSWFLLNPFVHGIETVRTGFFPQYHTIPGVSMGYLSAFAM
;
A
#
# COMPACT_ATOMS: atom_id res chain seq x y z
N VAL A 1 20.23 13.81 -2.21
CA VAL A 1 19.77 14.11 -3.57
C VAL A 1 19.75 12.79 -4.31
N VAL A 2 18.57 12.32 -4.73
CA VAL A 2 18.43 11.09 -5.52
C VAL A 2 18.90 11.47 -6.93
N SER A 3 20.11 11.08 -7.30
CA SER A 3 20.68 11.40 -8.60
C SER A 3 19.83 10.76 -9.70
N GLY A 4 19.22 11.58 -10.57
CA GLY A 4 18.50 11.11 -11.77
C GLY A 4 17.03 10.75 -11.59
N ALA A 5 16.42 10.97 -10.41
CA ALA A 5 14.99 10.76 -10.23
C ALA A 5 14.26 12.10 -10.09
N ASP A 6 13.16 12.27 -10.83
CA ASP A 6 12.23 13.37 -10.60
C ASP A 6 11.65 13.26 -9.20
N ILE A 7 11.88 14.27 -8.36
CA ILE A 7 11.42 14.29 -6.97
C ILE A 7 9.90 14.12 -6.91
N SER A 8 9.18 14.69 -7.85
CA SER A 8 7.72 14.58 -7.95
C SER A 8 7.27 13.14 -8.15
N LEU A 9 7.92 12.41 -9.06
CA LEU A 9 7.61 11.01 -9.34
C LEU A 9 8.03 10.09 -8.18
N PHE A 10 9.17 10.40 -7.53
CA PHE A 10 9.64 9.66 -6.36
C PHE A 10 8.65 9.72 -5.19
N ILE A 11 8.15 10.93 -4.89
CA ILE A 11 7.15 11.13 -3.82
C ILE A 11 5.81 10.52 -4.25
N ALA A 12 5.38 10.72 -5.50
CA ALA A 12 4.12 10.19 -6.01
C ALA A 12 4.05 8.66 -5.90
N THR A 13 5.09 7.94 -6.32
CA THR A 13 5.14 6.47 -6.25
C THR A 13 5.04 5.96 -4.81
N GLY A 14 5.69 6.62 -3.85
CA GLY A 14 5.59 6.29 -2.43
C GLY A 14 4.20 6.54 -1.85
N ILE A 15 3.62 7.71 -2.14
CA ILE A 15 2.28 8.09 -1.68
C ILE A 15 1.22 7.13 -2.23
N ILE A 16 1.24 6.87 -3.54
CA ILE A 16 0.26 6.02 -4.21
C ILE A 16 0.30 4.60 -3.63
N GLY A 17 1.48 4.01 -3.47
CA GLY A 17 1.63 2.67 -2.91
C GLY A 17 1.09 2.55 -1.48
N PHE A 18 1.42 3.52 -0.63
CA PHE A 18 0.93 3.53 0.75
C PHE A 18 -0.58 3.77 0.83
N ILE A 19 -1.11 4.72 0.06
CA ILE A 19 -2.55 5.04 0.03
C ILE A 19 -3.37 3.83 -0.42
N LEU A 20 -2.88 3.06 -1.41
CA LEU A 20 -3.54 1.84 -1.85
C LEU A 20 -3.75 0.88 -0.67
N ALA A 21 -2.68 0.50 0.03
CA ALA A 21 -2.76 -0.43 1.15
C ALA A 21 -3.60 0.13 2.31
N ARG A 22 -3.39 1.39 2.68
CA ARG A 22 -4.13 2.08 3.75
C ARG A 22 -5.63 2.16 3.45
N ASN A 23 -6.01 2.61 2.24
CA ASN A 23 -7.42 2.77 1.90
C ASN A 23 -8.11 1.42 1.80
N THR A 24 -7.47 0.41 1.20
CA THR A 24 -7.98 -0.95 1.16
C THR A 24 -8.25 -1.46 2.58
N ALA A 25 -7.29 -1.34 3.50
CA ALA A 25 -7.46 -1.77 4.88
C ALA A 25 -8.56 -0.99 5.63
N ASN A 26 -8.54 0.34 5.56
CA ASN A 26 -9.49 1.18 6.30
C ASN A 26 -10.94 1.06 5.82
N ARG A 27 -11.14 0.92 4.51
CA ARG A 27 -12.49 0.81 3.95
C ARG A 27 -13.05 -0.60 4.07
N SER A 28 -12.19 -1.61 4.00
CA SER A 28 -12.57 -3.02 4.18
C SER A 28 -12.99 -3.32 5.62
N LYS A 29 -12.35 -2.72 6.64
CA LYS A 29 -12.71 -2.96 8.04
C LYS A 29 -14.16 -2.64 8.39
N GLY A 30 -14.75 -1.63 7.75
CA GLY A 30 -16.15 -1.23 7.98
C GLY A 30 -17.16 -1.98 7.10
N ALA A 31 -16.71 -2.85 6.22
CA ALA A 31 -17.58 -3.49 5.24
C ALA A 31 -18.63 -4.41 5.87
N ILE A 32 -18.29 -5.11 6.95
CA ILE A 32 -19.22 -6.00 7.66
C ILE A 32 -20.33 -5.17 8.30
N ASN A 33 -19.99 -4.18 9.11
CA ASN A 33 -20.99 -3.35 9.80
C ASN A 33 -21.89 -2.56 8.83
N ALA A 34 -21.35 -2.13 7.70
CA ALA A 34 -22.11 -1.41 6.69
C ALA A 34 -23.12 -2.29 5.92
N ASN A 35 -22.93 -3.61 5.95
CA ASN A 35 -23.74 -4.57 5.18
C ASN A 35 -24.44 -5.61 6.08
N ASP A 36 -24.65 -5.31 7.35
CA ASP A 36 -25.20 -6.24 8.34
C ASP A 36 -26.55 -6.84 7.91
N THR A 37 -27.39 -6.03 7.28
CA THR A 37 -28.69 -6.48 6.75
C THR A 37 -28.58 -7.51 5.62
N LEU A 38 -27.46 -7.53 4.88
CA LEU A 38 -27.27 -8.51 3.79
C LEU A 38 -26.96 -9.91 4.31
N PHE A 39 -26.46 -10.03 5.54
CA PHE A 39 -26.11 -11.33 6.13
C PHE A 39 -27.33 -12.12 6.64
N THR A 40 -28.53 -11.53 6.59
CA THR A 40 -29.79 -12.30 6.73
C THR A 40 -30.02 -13.27 5.59
N TYR A 41 -29.40 -13.02 4.43
CA TYR A 41 -29.44 -13.94 3.31
C TYR A 41 -28.38 -15.04 3.47
N ARG A 42 -28.79 -16.30 3.47
CA ARG A 42 -27.95 -17.47 3.72
C ARG A 42 -26.77 -17.63 2.73
N GLN A 43 -26.80 -16.95 1.60
CA GLN A 43 -25.81 -17.08 0.53
C GLN A 43 -24.65 -16.05 0.62
N VAL A 44 -24.74 -15.05 1.50
CA VAL A 44 -23.78 -13.96 1.61
C VAL A 44 -22.95 -14.15 2.87
N PHE A 45 -21.63 -14.26 2.70
CA PHE A 45 -20.70 -14.36 3.82
C PHE A 45 -20.09 -12.98 4.16
N PRO A 46 -19.78 -12.71 5.43
CA PRO A 46 -19.12 -11.47 5.84
C PRO A 46 -17.81 -11.17 5.10
N VAL A 47 -17.07 -12.23 4.75
CA VAL A 47 -15.82 -12.13 3.98
C VAL A 47 -16.06 -11.57 2.58
N ASP A 48 -17.20 -11.90 1.95
CA ASP A 48 -17.53 -11.43 0.60
C ASP A 48 -17.66 -9.90 0.58
N ALA A 49 -18.27 -9.31 1.62
CA ALA A 49 -18.40 -7.86 1.75
C ALA A 49 -17.03 -7.17 1.85
N VAL A 50 -16.09 -7.77 2.58
CA VAL A 50 -14.72 -7.26 2.71
C VAL A 50 -13.99 -7.35 1.37
N LEU A 51 -14.07 -8.48 0.67
CA LEU A 51 -13.40 -8.70 -0.61
C LEU A 51 -13.96 -7.81 -1.72
N VAL A 52 -15.28 -7.63 -1.79
CA VAL A 52 -15.91 -6.70 -2.74
C VAL A 52 -15.44 -5.28 -2.50
N ARG A 53 -15.35 -4.86 -1.23
CA ARG A 53 -14.87 -3.53 -0.89
C ARG A 53 -13.40 -3.34 -1.28
N ALA A 54 -12.57 -4.35 -1.01
CA ALA A 54 -11.16 -4.34 -1.41
C ALA A 54 -11.00 -4.33 -2.95
N ALA A 55 -11.83 -5.05 -3.68
CA ALA A 55 -11.82 -5.04 -5.14
C ALA A 55 -12.20 -3.66 -5.70
N LEU A 56 -13.20 -3.00 -5.12
CA LEU A 56 -13.57 -1.62 -5.47
C LEU A 56 -12.41 -0.65 -5.23
N GLU A 57 -11.68 -0.77 -4.11
CA GLU A 57 -10.51 0.07 -3.85
C GLU A 57 -9.39 -0.19 -4.85
N GLY A 58 -9.16 -1.46 -5.25
CA GLY A 58 -8.21 -1.80 -6.30
C GLY A 58 -8.59 -1.18 -7.65
N LEU A 59 -9.88 -1.22 -8.02
CA LEU A 59 -10.38 -0.59 -9.25
C LEU A 59 -10.20 0.94 -9.21
N LEU A 60 -10.60 1.59 -8.12
CA LEU A 60 -10.42 3.02 -7.94
C LEU A 60 -8.95 3.43 -7.99
N PHE A 61 -8.07 2.59 -7.42
CA PHE A 61 -6.63 2.80 -7.50
C PHE A 61 -6.13 2.74 -8.95
N LEU A 62 -6.55 1.75 -9.73
CA LEU A 62 -6.16 1.63 -11.15
C LEU A 62 -6.59 2.87 -11.94
N ILE A 63 -7.83 3.33 -11.76
CA ILE A 63 -8.34 4.53 -12.43
C ILE A 63 -7.54 5.77 -12.01
N SER A 64 -7.30 5.94 -10.70
CA SER A 64 -6.56 7.08 -10.18
C SER A 64 -5.10 7.10 -10.66
N THR A 65 -4.47 5.93 -10.70
CA THR A 65 -3.09 5.80 -11.19
C THR A 65 -3.02 6.09 -12.70
N LEU A 66 -3.98 5.60 -13.48
CA LEU A 66 -4.06 5.89 -14.91
C LEU A 66 -4.24 7.38 -15.17
N CYS A 67 -5.13 8.06 -14.44
CA CYS A 67 -5.32 9.51 -14.54
C CYS A 67 -4.05 10.29 -14.17
N LEU A 68 -3.32 9.83 -13.14
CA LEU A 68 -2.08 10.47 -12.71
C LEU A 68 -0.96 10.29 -13.73
N VAL A 69 -0.78 9.07 -14.23
CA VAL A 69 0.22 8.75 -15.26
C VAL A 69 -0.03 9.54 -16.54
N THR A 70 -1.29 9.59 -17.01
CA THR A 70 -1.66 10.38 -18.19
C THR A 70 -1.46 11.88 -17.95
N GLY A 71 -1.83 12.41 -16.78
CA GLY A 71 -1.65 13.81 -16.42
C GLY A 71 -0.17 14.22 -16.37
N LEU A 72 0.69 13.42 -15.73
CA LEU A 72 2.13 13.67 -15.68
C LEU A 72 2.79 13.52 -17.06
N GLY A 73 2.34 12.55 -17.87
CA GLY A 73 2.82 12.39 -19.24
C GLY A 73 2.51 13.60 -20.12
N LEU A 74 1.33 14.23 -19.97
CA LEU A 74 0.98 15.47 -20.67
C LEU A 74 1.85 16.67 -20.23
N LEU A 75 2.38 16.65 -19.01
CA LEU A 75 3.32 17.65 -18.51
C LEU A 75 4.77 17.40 -18.94
N GLY A 76 5.02 16.35 -19.74
CA GLY A 76 6.34 16.02 -20.28
C GLY A 76 7.24 15.23 -19.32
N CYS A 77 6.69 14.66 -18.23
CA CYS A 77 7.45 13.79 -17.36
C CYS A 77 7.58 12.39 -17.96
N GLU A 78 8.74 11.77 -17.82
CA GLU A 78 8.94 10.36 -18.18
C GLU A 78 8.31 9.47 -17.10
N VAL A 79 7.06 9.04 -17.33
CA VAL A 79 6.23 8.31 -16.34
C VAL A 79 6.25 6.81 -16.54
N PHE A 80 6.86 6.32 -17.61
CA PHE A 80 6.88 4.88 -17.89
C PHE A 80 7.91 4.17 -16.99
N PRO A 81 7.49 3.13 -16.25
CA PRO A 81 8.42 2.36 -15.45
C PRO A 81 9.37 1.57 -16.34
N HIS A 82 10.63 1.50 -15.94
CA HIS A 82 11.64 0.69 -16.62
C HIS A 82 11.31 -0.81 -16.52
N ASP A 83 10.81 -1.25 -15.37
CA ASP A 83 10.38 -2.63 -15.12
C ASP A 83 8.90 -2.64 -14.69
N PHE A 84 8.02 -2.69 -15.69
CA PHE A 84 6.56 -2.67 -15.48
C PHE A 84 6.08 -3.86 -14.63
N LEU A 85 6.64 -5.05 -14.83
CA LEU A 85 6.21 -6.25 -14.13
C LEU A 85 6.56 -6.17 -12.63
N ARG A 86 7.72 -5.62 -12.31
CA ARG A 86 8.15 -5.39 -10.94
C ARG A 86 7.24 -4.39 -10.23
N VAL A 87 6.89 -3.30 -10.88
CA VAL A 87 5.96 -2.28 -10.35
C VAL A 87 4.58 -2.88 -10.11
N LEU A 88 4.06 -3.63 -11.09
CA LEU A 88 2.75 -4.27 -10.98
C LEU A 88 2.71 -5.28 -9.83
N SER A 89 3.74 -6.12 -9.70
CA SER A 89 3.84 -7.10 -8.61
C SER A 89 3.93 -6.43 -7.23
N ALA A 90 4.65 -5.31 -7.12
CA ALA A 90 4.76 -4.57 -5.88
C ALA A 90 3.43 -3.91 -5.47
N PHE A 91 2.70 -3.31 -6.40
CA PHE A 91 1.36 -2.78 -6.13
C PHE A 91 0.36 -3.89 -5.77
N ALA A 92 0.40 -5.03 -6.46
CA ALA A 92 -0.43 -6.18 -6.13
C ALA A 92 -0.15 -6.69 -4.71
N ALA A 93 1.11 -6.79 -4.31
CA ALA A 93 1.50 -7.21 -2.96
C ALA A 93 1.06 -6.18 -1.88
N LEU A 94 1.18 -4.87 -2.15
CA LEU A 94 0.68 -3.82 -1.26
C LEU A 94 -0.86 -3.86 -1.12
N TRP A 95 -1.56 -4.13 -2.22
CA TRP A 95 -3.02 -4.30 -2.19
C TRP A 95 -3.42 -5.54 -1.40
N MET A 96 -2.74 -6.66 -1.59
CA MET A 96 -2.95 -7.89 -0.80
C MET A 96 -2.70 -7.66 0.69
N ALA A 97 -1.62 -6.94 1.06
CA ALA A 97 -1.36 -6.55 2.44
C ALA A 97 -2.48 -5.68 3.01
N GLY A 98 -3.03 -4.77 2.21
CA GLY A 98 -4.21 -3.99 2.57
C GLY A 98 -5.45 -4.85 2.81
N ILE A 99 -5.67 -5.89 2.02
CA ILE A 99 -6.77 -6.87 2.21
C ILE A 99 -6.58 -7.64 3.51
N GLY A 100 -5.40 -8.19 3.76
CA GLY A 100 -5.08 -8.93 4.98
C GLY A 100 -5.32 -8.09 6.24
N LEU A 101 -4.83 -6.84 6.26
CA LEU A 101 -5.11 -5.90 7.35
C LEU A 101 -6.61 -5.55 7.45
N GLY A 102 -7.29 -5.37 6.33
CA GLY A 102 -8.72 -5.09 6.28
C GLY A 102 -9.53 -6.22 6.90
N LEU A 103 -9.22 -7.47 6.59
CA LEU A 103 -9.84 -8.66 7.19
C LEU A 103 -9.58 -8.71 8.69
N THR A 104 -8.31 -8.54 9.10
CA THR A 104 -7.93 -8.56 10.52
C THR A 104 -8.65 -7.47 11.32
N PHE A 105 -8.67 -6.23 10.81
CA PHE A 105 -9.36 -5.11 11.47
C PHE A 105 -10.88 -5.27 11.43
N SER A 106 -11.43 -5.90 10.41
CA SER A 106 -12.86 -6.20 10.31
C SER A 106 -13.31 -7.14 11.42
N VAL A 107 -12.58 -8.25 11.62
CA VAL A 107 -12.83 -9.20 12.71
C VAL A 107 -12.59 -8.54 14.08
N ALA A 108 -11.50 -7.81 14.22
CA ALA A 108 -11.18 -7.12 15.46
C ALA A 108 -12.28 -6.11 15.87
N SER A 109 -12.88 -5.41 14.89
CA SER A 109 -13.96 -4.44 15.16
C SER A 109 -15.27 -5.09 15.59
N GLN A 110 -15.51 -6.36 15.26
CA GLN A 110 -16.64 -7.12 15.76
C GLN A 110 -16.46 -7.56 17.20
N LEU A 111 -15.21 -7.90 17.58
CA LEU A 111 -14.90 -8.35 18.94
C LEU A 111 -14.72 -7.18 19.91
N ILE A 112 -14.09 -6.10 19.45
CA ILE A 112 -13.76 -4.92 20.27
C ILE A 112 -14.15 -3.67 19.46
N PRO A 113 -15.29 -3.01 19.77
CA PRO A 113 -15.78 -1.85 19.01
C PRO A 113 -14.77 -0.69 18.92
N GLU A 114 -13.90 -0.56 19.92
CA GLU A 114 -12.86 0.48 19.99
C GLU A 114 -11.70 0.26 19.02
N SER A 115 -11.48 -0.97 18.55
CA SER A 115 -10.37 -1.33 17.64
C SER A 115 -10.42 -0.57 16.31
N GLY A 116 -11.62 -0.16 15.90
CA GLY A 116 -11.79 0.67 14.70
C GLY A 116 -11.11 2.04 14.78
N LYS A 117 -11.01 2.63 15.99
CA LYS A 117 -10.28 3.89 16.23
C LYS A 117 -8.77 3.66 16.19
N VAL A 118 -8.31 2.58 16.83
CA VAL A 118 -6.88 2.20 16.88
C VAL A 118 -6.31 1.98 15.49
N SER A 119 -7.04 1.28 14.60
CA SER A 119 -6.60 1.05 13.23
C SER A 119 -6.40 2.36 12.44
N GLY A 120 -7.27 3.36 12.67
CA GLY A 120 -7.14 4.69 12.05
C GLY A 120 -5.88 5.43 12.52
N MET A 121 -5.57 5.33 13.83
CA MET A 121 -4.40 5.97 14.43
C MET A 121 -3.07 5.31 14.00
N LEU A 122 -3.09 4.01 13.70
CA LEU A 122 -1.89 3.26 13.31
C LEU A 122 -1.28 3.76 12.00
N PHE A 123 -2.10 4.11 11.02
CA PHE A 123 -1.62 4.52 9.69
C PHE A 123 -0.94 5.89 9.66
N GLY A 124 -1.15 6.76 10.66
CA GLY A 124 -0.47 8.04 10.77
C GLY A 124 1.04 7.89 10.98
N PRO A 125 1.50 7.29 12.08
CA PRO A 125 2.92 6.99 12.30
C PRO A 125 3.51 6.11 11.20
N LEU A 126 2.75 5.13 10.72
CA LEU A 126 3.18 4.20 9.67
C LEU A 126 3.50 4.92 8.36
N TYR A 127 2.77 6.01 8.03
CA TYR A 127 3.05 6.85 6.87
C TYR A 127 4.46 7.42 6.91
N PHE A 128 4.87 7.98 8.06
CA PHE A 128 6.22 8.51 8.22
C PHE A 128 7.28 7.42 8.25
N LEU A 129 6.98 6.28 8.89
CA LEU A 129 7.90 5.14 8.98
C LEU A 129 7.97 4.30 7.70
N SER A 130 7.21 4.62 6.67
CA SER A 130 7.24 3.89 5.39
C SER A 130 8.19 4.49 4.35
N GLY A 131 8.94 5.54 4.70
CA GLY A 131 9.94 6.15 3.79
C GLY A 131 9.34 6.82 2.56
N ILE A 132 8.10 7.31 2.66
CA ILE A 132 7.39 7.91 1.52
C ILE A 132 8.06 9.18 1.05
N MET A 133 8.47 10.03 2.00
CA MET A 133 9.03 11.36 1.72
C MET A 133 10.56 11.36 1.58
N TYR A 134 11.23 10.31 2.05
CA TYR A 134 12.68 10.21 2.05
C TYR A 134 13.14 8.81 1.67
N PRO A 135 14.30 8.67 1.00
CA PRO A 135 14.84 7.36 0.70
C PRO A 135 15.37 6.71 1.98
N PRO A 136 15.14 5.40 2.19
CA PRO A 136 15.67 4.66 3.34
C PRO A 136 17.19 4.73 3.48
N SER A 137 17.91 4.96 2.39
CA SER A 137 19.37 5.19 2.39
C SER A 137 19.81 6.45 3.15
N ALA A 138 18.89 7.40 3.38
CA ALA A 138 19.17 8.59 4.20
C ALA A 138 19.17 8.29 5.71
N ILE A 139 18.68 7.11 6.11
CA ILE A 139 18.63 6.68 7.53
C ILE A 139 20.00 6.11 7.93
N PRO A 140 20.53 6.46 9.11
CA PRO A 140 21.76 5.85 9.60
C PRO A 140 21.68 4.32 9.65
N PRO A 141 22.76 3.59 9.28
CA PRO A 141 22.75 2.13 9.18
C PRO A 141 22.25 1.40 10.43
N ALA A 142 22.50 1.97 11.61
CA ALA A 142 22.06 1.39 12.89
C ALA A 142 20.52 1.28 13.02
N TYR A 143 19.76 2.10 12.32
CA TYR A 143 18.29 2.13 12.40
C TYR A 143 17.60 1.49 11.18
N GLN A 144 18.34 1.16 10.12
CA GLN A 144 17.77 0.59 8.91
C GLN A 144 17.08 -0.77 9.15
N SER A 145 17.62 -1.60 10.07
CA SER A 145 17.03 -2.88 10.45
C SER A 145 15.64 -2.71 11.09
N TRP A 146 15.44 -1.69 11.91
CA TRP A 146 14.13 -1.37 12.50
C TRP A 146 13.14 -0.88 11.45
N PHE A 147 13.63 -0.11 10.50
CA PHE A 147 12.83 0.41 9.40
C PHE A 147 12.33 -0.71 8.47
N LEU A 148 13.16 -1.74 8.26
CA LEU A 148 12.80 -2.93 7.48
C LEU A 148 11.77 -3.86 8.16
N LEU A 149 11.44 -3.66 9.43
CA LEU A 149 10.32 -4.37 10.06
C LEU A 149 8.96 -3.93 9.50
N ASN A 150 8.89 -2.75 8.91
CA ASN A 150 7.67 -2.26 8.29
C ASN A 150 7.47 -2.90 6.90
N PRO A 151 6.43 -3.73 6.69
CA PRO A 151 6.21 -4.42 5.41
C PRO A 151 5.94 -3.45 4.24
N PHE A 152 5.37 -2.28 4.50
CA PHE A 152 5.09 -1.30 3.44
C PHE A 152 6.35 -0.71 2.80
N VAL A 153 7.44 -0.62 3.55
CA VAL A 153 8.75 -0.19 3.03
C VAL A 153 9.19 -1.08 1.88
N HIS A 154 9.05 -2.39 2.03
CA HIS A 154 9.46 -3.36 1.01
C HIS A 154 8.70 -3.18 -0.31
N GLY A 155 7.38 -2.92 -0.22
CA GLY A 155 6.56 -2.67 -1.40
C GLY A 155 6.91 -1.35 -2.07
N ILE A 156 7.00 -0.25 -1.30
CA ILE A 156 7.31 1.08 -1.82
C ILE A 156 8.69 1.12 -2.46
N GLU A 157 9.69 0.53 -1.82
CA GLU A 157 11.05 0.46 -2.36
C GLU A 157 11.10 -0.38 -3.64
N THR A 158 10.33 -1.46 -3.71
CA THR A 158 10.27 -2.27 -4.94
C THR A 158 9.59 -1.51 -6.08
N VAL A 159 8.54 -0.72 -5.81
CA VAL A 159 7.95 0.17 -6.81
C VAL A 159 9.01 1.15 -7.33
N ARG A 160 9.78 1.78 -6.44
CA ARG A 160 10.83 2.74 -6.82
C ARG A 160 11.93 2.13 -7.68
N THR A 161 12.38 0.92 -7.36
CA THR A 161 13.38 0.23 -8.20
C THR A 161 12.84 -0.11 -9.59
N GLY A 162 11.53 -0.29 -9.75
CA GLY A 162 10.90 -0.52 -11.05
C GLY A 162 10.78 0.76 -11.88
N PHE A 163 10.65 1.93 -11.25
CA PHE A 163 10.62 3.22 -11.95
C PHE A 163 12.01 3.78 -12.24
N PHE A 164 12.95 3.66 -11.29
CA PHE A 164 14.26 4.30 -11.35
C PHE A 164 15.37 3.27 -11.45
N PRO A 165 15.97 3.03 -12.63
CA PRO A 165 17.03 2.01 -12.82
C PRO A 165 18.28 2.28 -11.99
N GLN A 166 18.59 3.54 -11.72
CA GLN A 166 19.76 3.97 -10.94
C GLN A 166 19.50 4.05 -9.43
N TYR A 167 18.28 3.75 -9.00
CA TYR A 167 17.93 3.78 -7.59
C TYR A 167 18.38 2.51 -6.88
N HIS A 168 19.22 2.67 -5.87
CA HIS A 168 19.72 1.57 -5.05
C HIS A 168 18.99 1.58 -3.71
N THR A 169 18.25 0.51 -3.43
CA THR A 169 17.61 0.31 -2.13
C THR A 169 18.64 -0.12 -1.09
N ILE A 170 18.25 -0.03 0.19
CA ILE A 170 19.03 -0.63 1.29
C ILE A 170 19.02 -2.16 1.19
N PRO A 171 20.12 -2.84 1.56
CA PRO A 171 20.16 -4.30 1.63
C PRO A 171 19.12 -4.80 2.64
N GLY A 172 18.38 -5.86 2.26
CA GLY A 172 17.33 -6.46 3.09
C GLY A 172 15.90 -6.20 2.61
N VAL A 173 15.69 -5.36 1.61
CA VAL A 173 14.37 -5.21 0.97
C VAL A 173 14.01 -6.52 0.26
N SER A 174 12.86 -7.10 0.62
CA SER A 174 12.40 -8.39 0.10
C SER A 174 10.89 -8.37 -0.17
N MET A 175 10.50 -8.70 -1.40
CA MET A 175 9.10 -8.92 -1.76
C MET A 175 8.50 -10.12 -1.03
N GLY A 176 9.31 -11.13 -0.71
CA GLY A 176 8.88 -12.30 0.05
C GLY A 176 8.39 -11.95 1.45
N TYR A 177 9.02 -10.97 2.11
CA TYR A 177 8.56 -10.48 3.41
C TYR A 177 7.18 -9.81 3.32
N LEU A 178 6.97 -8.95 2.32
CA LEU A 178 5.68 -8.30 2.10
C LEU A 178 4.58 -9.31 1.75
N SER A 179 4.88 -10.30 0.90
CA SER A 179 3.89 -11.34 0.54
C SER A 179 3.55 -12.26 1.73
N ALA A 180 4.53 -12.60 2.56
CA ALA A 180 4.29 -13.35 3.79
C ALA A 180 3.44 -12.58 4.81
N PHE A 181 3.60 -11.25 4.87
CA PHE A 181 2.77 -10.39 5.72
C PHE A 181 1.33 -10.28 5.19
N ALA A 182 1.15 -10.36 3.88
CA ALA A 182 -0.16 -10.23 3.22
C ALA A 182 -1.05 -11.49 3.34
N MET A 183 -0.47 -12.64 3.67
CA MET A 183 -1.16 -13.92 3.90
C MET A 183 -1.65 -14.08 5.33
#